data_5dc78a9cb50c5f5a6b97f02c44da63d2
#
_entry.id   5dc78a9cb50c5f5a6b97f02c44da63d2
#
_cell.length_a   1.000
_cell.length_b   1.000
_cell.length_c   1.000
_cell.angle_alpha   90.00
_cell.angle_beta   90.00
_cell.angle_gamma   90.00
#
_symmetry.space_group_name_H-M   'P 1'
#
loop_
_entity.id
_entity.type
_entity.pdbx_description
1 polymer ?
#
loop_
_entity_poly.entity_id
_entity_poly.type
_entity_poly.pdbx_seq_one_letter_code
_entity_poly.pdbx_strand_id
1 'polypeptide(L)'
;MNSYAEELHEISEKCSPEGFKQAEMILKNYSLAEELGFDRDYVDSSDCLDVFAGNKLLKDSIPIAQGYSGHQFGHFNPQLGDGRAILLGEINKMDIQLKGIGQTPYSRRGDGRSALSPVLREYVISEFMHALKIPTTRSLFALKTNEDVLRETVLPGGILTRVAKSHIRIGTFEYARTKNNEVLKTLADYSIDRHYPHLEQTDNKYLSFFAAVCDKQASLISKWMGLGFVHGVMNTDNMTISGETIDYGPCAFMNTYDPKTVFSSIDHNGRYSYQNQPAIVIWNLAKFAETLIPLVDK
;
A
#
# COMPACT_ATOMS: atom_id res chain seq x y z
N MET A 1 -16.52 -8.64 -3.27
CA MET A 1 -16.24 -9.33 -1.97
C MET A 1 -15.03 -8.68 -1.33
N ASN A 2 -14.90 -8.70 0.00
CA ASN A 2 -13.73 -8.20 0.69
C ASN A 2 -13.33 -9.22 1.77
N SER A 3 -12.51 -10.21 1.36
CA SER A 3 -12.05 -11.28 2.25
C SER A 3 -11.27 -10.75 3.45
N TYR A 4 -10.51 -9.65 3.26
CA TYR A 4 -9.83 -8.99 4.37
C TYR A 4 -10.81 -8.48 5.43
N ALA A 5 -11.92 -7.86 5.02
CA ALA A 5 -12.95 -7.35 5.94
C ALA A 5 -13.68 -8.47 6.70
N GLU A 6 -13.78 -9.64 6.10
CA GLU A 6 -14.45 -10.81 6.68
C GLU A 6 -13.54 -11.54 7.68
N GLU A 7 -12.29 -11.78 7.31
CA GLU A 7 -11.36 -12.60 8.09
C GLU A 7 -10.48 -11.81 9.06
N LEU A 8 -10.19 -10.54 8.76
CA LEU A 8 -9.25 -9.70 9.50
C LEU A 8 -9.92 -8.46 10.13
N HIS A 9 -11.17 -8.63 10.57
CA HIS A 9 -11.98 -7.55 11.14
C HIS A 9 -11.38 -6.94 12.42
N GLU A 10 -10.56 -7.67 13.18
CA GLU A 10 -9.91 -7.16 14.39
C GLU A 10 -8.77 -6.14 14.13
N ILE A 11 -8.31 -6.09 12.89
CA ILE A 11 -7.25 -5.16 12.44
C ILE A 11 -7.71 -4.26 11.30
N SER A 12 -9.01 -4.07 11.16
CA SER A 12 -9.63 -3.15 10.21
C SER A 12 -10.86 -2.49 10.81
N GLU A 13 -11.23 -1.34 10.27
CA GLU A 13 -12.40 -0.60 10.69
C GLU A 13 -13.31 -0.32 9.47
N LYS A 14 -14.61 -0.61 9.61
CA LYS A 14 -15.57 -0.27 8.55
C LYS A 14 -15.68 1.24 8.42
N CYS A 15 -15.51 1.74 7.22
CA CYS A 15 -15.75 3.15 6.93
C CYS A 15 -16.10 3.35 5.45
N SER A 16 -16.97 4.32 5.19
CA SER A 16 -17.39 4.63 3.82
C SER A 16 -16.57 5.78 3.25
N PRO A 17 -16.29 5.79 1.94
CA PRO A 17 -15.72 6.95 1.26
C PRO A 17 -16.54 8.21 1.47
N GLU A 18 -15.87 9.36 1.58
CA GLU A 18 -16.52 10.65 1.33
C GLU A 18 -16.75 10.77 -0.18
N GLY A 19 -17.95 11.16 -0.60
CA GLY A 19 -18.23 11.34 -2.01
C GLY A 19 -17.79 12.71 -2.52
N PHE A 20 -17.24 12.76 -3.75
CA PHE A 20 -16.83 14.00 -4.43
C PHE A 20 -17.65 14.19 -5.70
N LYS A 21 -18.76 14.92 -5.59
CA LYS A 21 -19.76 15.08 -6.68
C LYS A 21 -19.24 15.81 -7.92
N GLN A 22 -18.20 16.64 -7.75
CA GLN A 22 -17.60 17.41 -8.85
C GLN A 22 -16.28 16.80 -9.35
N ALA A 23 -15.99 15.57 -8.95
CA ALA A 23 -14.75 14.91 -9.36
C ALA A 23 -14.71 14.69 -10.88
N GLU A 24 -13.50 14.77 -11.42
CA GLU A 24 -13.19 14.47 -12.82
C GLU A 24 -12.12 13.39 -12.90
N MET A 25 -12.32 12.40 -13.73
CA MET A 25 -11.34 11.35 -14.01
C MET A 25 -10.33 11.86 -15.03
N ILE A 26 -9.10 12.12 -14.60
CA ILE A 26 -8.06 12.74 -15.44
C ILE A 26 -7.07 11.74 -16.03
N LEU A 27 -6.89 10.57 -15.39
CA LEU A 27 -6.11 9.46 -15.95
C LEU A 27 -6.89 8.15 -15.81
N LYS A 28 -6.86 7.35 -16.87
CA LYS A 28 -7.51 6.04 -16.96
C LYS A 28 -6.52 5.01 -17.49
N ASN A 29 -6.32 3.94 -16.74
CA ASN A 29 -5.50 2.82 -17.15
C ASN A 29 -6.38 1.74 -17.79
N TYR A 30 -6.66 1.87 -19.07
CA TYR A 30 -7.55 0.95 -19.79
C TYR A 30 -7.01 -0.49 -19.80
N SER A 31 -5.69 -0.67 -19.90
CA SER A 31 -5.08 -2.00 -19.87
C SER A 31 -5.31 -2.69 -18.53
N LEU A 32 -5.07 -1.99 -17.42
CA LEU A 32 -5.34 -2.54 -16.10
C LEU A 32 -6.84 -2.75 -15.84
N ALA A 33 -7.68 -1.86 -16.37
CA ALA A 33 -9.14 -2.01 -16.29
C ALA A 33 -9.61 -3.31 -16.97
N GLU A 34 -9.11 -3.59 -18.17
CA GLU A 34 -9.38 -4.83 -18.91
C GLU A 34 -8.88 -6.08 -18.16
N GLU A 35 -7.66 -6.03 -17.58
CA GLU A 35 -7.13 -7.10 -16.72
C GLU A 35 -8.04 -7.40 -15.51
N LEU A 36 -8.71 -6.37 -14.97
CA LEU A 36 -9.66 -6.48 -13.86
C LEU A 36 -11.07 -6.92 -14.32
N GLY A 37 -11.33 -6.94 -15.63
CA GLY A 37 -12.62 -7.33 -16.22
C GLY A 37 -13.59 -6.17 -16.41
N PHE A 38 -13.13 -4.92 -16.35
CA PHE A 38 -13.93 -3.75 -16.72
C PHE A 38 -13.84 -3.53 -18.23
N ASP A 39 -14.98 -3.44 -18.89
CA ASP A 39 -15.02 -3.02 -20.28
C ASP A 39 -14.83 -1.50 -20.44
N ARG A 40 -14.52 -1.08 -21.65
CA ARG A 40 -14.22 0.32 -21.94
C ARG A 40 -15.44 1.23 -21.76
N ASP A 41 -16.61 0.74 -22.08
CA ASP A 41 -17.86 1.51 -21.98
C ASP A 41 -18.16 1.80 -20.52
N TYR A 42 -17.94 0.83 -19.61
CA TYR A 42 -18.04 1.05 -18.17
C TYR A 42 -16.98 2.06 -17.69
N VAL A 43 -15.71 1.91 -18.11
CA VAL A 43 -14.62 2.84 -17.69
C VAL A 43 -14.91 4.28 -18.12
N ASP A 44 -15.64 4.49 -19.23
CA ASP A 44 -15.99 5.82 -19.72
C ASP A 44 -17.36 6.31 -19.20
N SER A 45 -18.07 5.52 -18.41
CA SER A 45 -19.40 5.85 -17.89
C SER A 45 -19.36 6.77 -16.66
N SER A 46 -20.46 7.47 -16.42
CA SER A 46 -20.67 8.22 -15.18
C SER A 46 -20.77 7.31 -13.96
N ASP A 47 -21.23 6.07 -14.11
CA ASP A 47 -21.30 5.09 -13.03
C ASP A 47 -19.91 4.73 -12.49
N CYS A 48 -18.95 4.52 -13.38
CA CYS A 48 -17.56 4.31 -13.02
C CYS A 48 -16.98 5.53 -12.28
N LEU A 49 -17.21 6.74 -12.79
CA LEU A 49 -16.78 7.97 -12.12
C LEU A 49 -17.39 8.07 -10.72
N ASP A 50 -18.67 7.82 -10.55
CA ASP A 50 -19.34 7.89 -9.25
C ASP A 50 -18.77 6.89 -8.25
N VAL A 51 -18.45 5.67 -8.68
CA VAL A 51 -17.87 4.66 -7.83
C VAL A 51 -16.48 5.09 -7.37
N PHE A 52 -15.60 5.49 -8.28
CA PHE A 52 -14.20 5.80 -7.95
C PHE A 52 -14.00 7.22 -7.39
N ALA A 53 -15.02 8.07 -7.48
CA ALA A 53 -15.13 9.33 -6.73
C ALA A 53 -15.76 9.16 -5.34
N GLY A 54 -16.16 7.94 -4.95
CA GLY A 54 -16.74 7.63 -3.64
C GLY A 54 -18.21 7.98 -3.48
N ASN A 55 -18.90 8.43 -4.53
CA ASN A 55 -20.33 8.76 -4.50
C ASN A 55 -21.22 7.51 -4.47
N LYS A 56 -20.69 6.38 -4.92
CA LYS A 56 -21.37 5.09 -4.99
C LYS A 56 -20.38 3.97 -4.59
N LEU A 57 -20.88 2.91 -4.00
CA LEU A 57 -20.05 1.74 -3.70
C LEU A 57 -20.06 0.74 -4.86
N LEU A 58 -18.94 0.03 -5.04
CA LEU A 58 -18.91 -1.16 -5.88
C LEU A 58 -19.91 -2.19 -5.36
N LYS A 59 -20.52 -2.92 -6.26
CA LYS A 59 -21.42 -4.01 -5.90
C LYS A 59 -20.70 -5.01 -4.98
N ASP A 60 -21.36 -5.44 -3.92
CA ASP A 60 -20.83 -6.38 -2.91
C ASP A 60 -19.55 -5.89 -2.19
N SER A 61 -19.30 -4.58 -2.19
CA SER A 61 -18.18 -3.95 -1.49
C SER A 61 -18.45 -3.90 0.02
N ILE A 62 -17.41 -4.16 0.82
CA ILE A 62 -17.39 -3.93 2.27
C ILE A 62 -16.20 -2.99 2.53
N PRO A 63 -16.41 -1.67 2.43
CA PRO A 63 -15.32 -0.72 2.56
C PRO A 63 -14.74 -0.69 3.97
N ILE A 64 -13.41 -0.74 4.06
CA ILE A 64 -12.67 -0.70 5.32
C ILE A 64 -11.43 0.18 5.23
N ALA A 65 -11.00 0.71 6.36
CA ALA A 65 -9.65 1.20 6.57
C ALA A 65 -8.83 0.12 7.28
N GLN A 66 -7.64 -0.18 6.77
CA GLN A 66 -6.76 -1.19 7.35
C GLN A 66 -5.92 -0.59 8.48
N GLY A 67 -5.82 -1.32 9.61
CA GLY A 67 -4.94 -0.99 10.72
C GLY A 67 -3.54 -1.56 10.50
N TYR A 68 -2.53 -0.76 10.78
CA TYR A 68 -1.15 -1.20 10.86
C TYR A 68 -0.36 -0.32 11.82
N SER A 69 0.74 -0.84 12.34
CA SER A 69 1.78 -0.11 13.06
C SER A 69 2.92 0.22 12.09
N GLY A 70 4.00 0.78 12.59
CA GLY A 70 5.21 0.92 11.79
C GLY A 70 6.37 1.50 12.55
N HIS A 71 7.57 1.08 12.18
CA HIS A 71 8.80 1.70 12.59
C HIS A 71 9.15 2.81 11.61
N GLN A 72 8.72 4.04 11.93
CA GLN A 72 8.98 5.22 11.11
C GLN A 72 10.30 5.86 11.52
N PHE A 73 11.26 5.94 10.61
CA PHE A 73 12.63 6.37 10.91
C PHE A 73 13.28 5.61 12.10
N GLY A 74 12.90 4.34 12.28
CA GLY A 74 13.38 3.48 13.35
C GLY A 74 12.59 3.57 14.67
N HIS A 75 11.65 4.49 14.79
CA HIS A 75 10.79 4.66 15.96
C HIS A 75 9.45 3.95 15.78
N PHE A 76 9.09 3.09 16.73
CA PHE A 76 7.84 2.35 16.67
C PHE A 76 6.64 3.25 16.95
N ASN A 77 5.68 3.24 16.03
CA ASN A 77 4.37 3.84 16.19
C ASN A 77 3.32 2.71 16.22
N PRO A 78 2.65 2.49 17.36
CA PRO A 78 1.76 1.33 17.52
C PRO A 78 0.46 1.43 16.70
N GLN A 79 0.08 2.62 16.25
CA GLN A 79 -1.18 2.82 15.51
C GLN A 79 -1.02 3.90 14.44
N LEU A 80 -0.83 3.44 13.22
CA LEU A 80 -0.82 4.27 12.00
C LEU A 80 -2.14 4.08 11.24
N GLY A 81 -2.24 3.03 10.46
CA GLY A 81 -3.41 2.68 9.65
C GLY A 81 -3.62 3.55 8.41
N ASP A 82 -4.62 3.19 7.64
CA ASP A 82 -5.03 3.88 6.40
C ASP A 82 -5.74 5.20 6.71
N GLY A 83 -4.99 6.23 7.11
CA GLY A 83 -5.55 7.53 7.52
C GLY A 83 -6.16 8.38 6.40
N ARG A 84 -6.11 7.93 5.15
CA ARG A 84 -6.69 8.60 3.97
C ARG A 84 -6.98 7.62 2.82
N ALA A 85 -7.03 6.34 3.13
CA ALA A 85 -7.29 5.32 2.13
C ALA A 85 -8.35 4.35 2.62
N ILE A 86 -9.17 3.84 1.71
CA ILE A 86 -10.24 2.90 1.97
C ILE A 86 -10.14 1.76 0.97
N LEU A 87 -9.99 0.54 1.47
CA LEU A 87 -10.07 -0.67 0.69
C LEU A 87 -11.54 -0.96 0.40
N LEU A 88 -11.93 -0.89 -0.88
CA LEU A 88 -13.30 -1.19 -1.31
C LEU A 88 -13.59 -2.69 -1.30
N GLY A 89 -12.60 -3.50 -1.56
CA GLY A 89 -12.66 -4.94 -1.70
C GLY A 89 -11.66 -5.45 -2.71
N GLU A 90 -11.96 -6.60 -3.29
CA GLU A 90 -11.08 -7.26 -4.26
C GLU A 90 -11.81 -7.65 -5.54
N ILE A 91 -11.11 -7.56 -6.65
CA ILE A 91 -11.52 -8.01 -7.98
C ILE A 91 -10.41 -8.90 -8.53
N ASN A 92 -10.74 -10.11 -8.94
CA ASN A 92 -9.76 -11.09 -9.45
C ASN A 92 -8.55 -11.29 -8.51
N LYS A 93 -8.80 -11.34 -7.19
CA LYS A 93 -7.78 -11.43 -6.13
C LYS A 93 -6.83 -10.23 -6.06
N MET A 94 -7.20 -9.09 -6.67
CA MET A 94 -6.47 -7.84 -6.54
C MET A 94 -7.27 -6.87 -5.66
N ASP A 95 -6.64 -6.30 -4.65
CA ASP A 95 -7.22 -5.27 -3.80
C ASP A 95 -7.48 -3.99 -4.60
N ILE A 96 -8.64 -3.37 -4.40
CA ILE A 96 -9.01 -2.07 -4.96
C ILE A 96 -9.14 -1.07 -3.80
N GLN A 97 -8.24 -0.10 -3.77
CA GLN A 97 -8.17 0.89 -2.70
C GLN A 97 -8.28 2.31 -3.25
N LEU A 98 -9.12 3.14 -2.64
CA LEU A 98 -9.18 4.59 -2.91
C LEU A 98 -8.29 5.34 -1.93
N LYS A 99 -7.36 6.15 -2.42
CA LYS A 99 -6.44 6.97 -1.60
C LYS A 99 -6.70 8.45 -1.81
N GLY A 100 -6.94 9.19 -0.73
CA GLY A 100 -7.33 10.60 -0.75
C GLY A 100 -8.85 10.79 -0.67
N ILE A 101 -9.59 9.80 -0.19
CA ILE A 101 -11.04 9.67 -0.28
C ILE A 101 -11.78 10.15 0.99
N GLY A 102 -11.11 10.88 1.86
CA GLY A 102 -11.70 11.42 3.07
C GLY A 102 -11.20 10.77 4.36
N GLN A 103 -11.81 11.15 5.46
CA GLN A 103 -11.41 10.72 6.79
C GLN A 103 -11.76 9.25 7.05
N THR A 104 -10.88 8.60 7.81
CA THR A 104 -11.04 7.24 8.32
C THR A 104 -10.82 7.24 9.84
N PRO A 105 -11.13 6.15 10.55
CA PRO A 105 -10.77 5.99 11.97
C PRO A 105 -9.27 6.17 12.26
N TYR A 106 -8.40 6.04 11.25
CA TYR A 106 -6.95 6.18 11.37
C TYR A 106 -6.43 7.56 10.93
N SER A 107 -7.27 8.51 10.55
CA SER A 107 -6.85 9.84 10.10
C SER A 107 -6.25 10.72 11.19
N ARG A 108 -6.42 10.32 12.46
CA ARG A 108 -5.98 11.12 13.61
C ARG A 108 -6.56 12.54 13.53
N ARG A 109 -5.73 13.56 13.26
CA ARG A 109 -6.14 14.96 13.07
C ARG A 109 -6.11 15.38 11.58
N GLY A 110 -5.84 14.45 10.67
CA GLY A 110 -5.80 14.72 9.24
C GLY A 110 -7.19 14.80 8.60
N ASP A 111 -7.27 15.44 7.45
CA ASP A 111 -8.48 15.58 6.65
C ASP A 111 -8.80 14.35 5.79
N GLY A 112 -7.91 13.35 5.77
CA GLY A 112 -8.06 12.15 4.95
C GLY A 112 -7.95 12.39 3.44
N ARG A 113 -7.55 13.59 3.01
CA ARG A 113 -7.47 14.01 1.61
C ARG A 113 -6.05 13.95 1.06
N SER A 114 -5.92 13.91 -0.25
CA SER A 114 -4.63 14.00 -0.96
C SER A 114 -4.63 15.18 -1.91
N ALA A 115 -3.50 15.88 -1.97
CA ALA A 115 -3.30 16.83 -3.06
C ALA A 115 -3.11 16.08 -4.39
N LEU A 116 -3.46 16.70 -5.50
CA LEU A 116 -3.42 16.11 -6.84
C LEU A 116 -2.00 15.75 -7.28
N SER A 117 -1.01 16.57 -6.97
CA SER A 117 0.38 16.32 -7.38
C SER A 117 0.95 14.99 -6.84
N PRO A 118 0.81 14.63 -5.55
CA PRO A 118 1.18 13.30 -5.05
C PRO A 118 0.40 12.15 -5.72
N VAL A 119 -0.88 12.35 -6.05
CA VAL A 119 -1.71 11.36 -6.76
C VAL A 119 -1.13 11.06 -8.14
N LEU A 120 -0.83 12.13 -8.90
CA LEU A 120 -0.25 12.00 -10.24
C LEU A 120 1.15 11.39 -10.21
N ARG A 121 1.97 11.76 -9.21
CA ARG A 121 3.30 11.16 -9.01
C ARG A 121 3.19 9.66 -8.79
N GLU A 122 2.34 9.23 -7.87
CA GLU A 122 2.18 7.80 -7.57
C GLU A 122 1.67 7.05 -8.79
N TYR A 123 0.70 7.61 -9.53
CA TYR A 123 0.21 7.02 -10.77
C TYR A 123 1.32 6.81 -11.80
N VAL A 124 2.05 7.87 -12.11
CA VAL A 124 3.09 7.81 -13.15
C VAL A 124 4.23 6.86 -12.76
N ILE A 125 4.70 6.95 -11.50
CA ILE A 125 5.84 6.14 -11.07
C ILE A 125 5.45 4.68 -10.93
N SER A 126 4.28 4.34 -10.37
CA SER A 126 3.84 2.95 -10.25
C SER A 126 3.69 2.27 -11.61
N GLU A 127 3.09 2.95 -12.58
CA GLU A 127 2.93 2.39 -13.93
C GLU A 127 4.27 2.34 -14.70
N PHE A 128 5.17 3.29 -14.46
CA PHE A 128 6.54 3.22 -14.99
C PHE A 128 7.30 2.02 -14.41
N MET A 129 7.23 1.78 -13.10
CA MET A 129 7.82 0.61 -12.45
C MET A 129 7.24 -0.70 -13.01
N HIS A 130 5.92 -0.74 -13.23
CA HIS A 130 5.27 -1.89 -13.87
C HIS A 130 5.80 -2.14 -15.29
N ALA A 131 5.94 -1.09 -16.11
CA ALA A 131 6.49 -1.20 -17.45
C ALA A 131 7.94 -1.73 -17.46
N LEU A 132 8.71 -1.42 -16.42
CA LEU A 132 10.06 -1.96 -16.20
C LEU A 132 10.07 -3.38 -15.58
N LYS A 133 8.90 -4.00 -15.38
CA LYS A 133 8.74 -5.31 -14.73
C LYS A 133 9.28 -5.37 -13.29
N ILE A 134 9.21 -4.24 -12.59
CA ILE A 134 9.47 -4.15 -11.16
C ILE A 134 8.15 -4.43 -10.42
N PRO A 135 8.12 -5.35 -9.45
CA PRO A 135 6.92 -5.56 -8.65
C PRO A 135 6.47 -4.28 -7.95
N THR A 136 5.23 -3.91 -8.17
CA THR A 136 4.68 -2.63 -7.72
C THR A 136 3.16 -2.72 -7.58
N THR A 137 2.59 -1.94 -6.68
CA THR A 137 1.17 -1.60 -6.76
C THR A 137 0.90 -0.87 -8.07
N ARG A 138 -0.31 -1.02 -8.60
CA ARG A 138 -0.74 -0.44 -9.86
C ARG A 138 -1.68 0.73 -9.61
N SER A 139 -1.83 1.59 -10.59
CA SER A 139 -2.75 2.72 -10.56
C SER A 139 -3.79 2.58 -11.66
N LEU A 140 -5.07 2.46 -11.26
CA LEU A 140 -6.18 2.29 -12.18
C LEU A 140 -6.70 3.64 -12.68
N PHE A 141 -7.04 4.53 -11.74
CA PHE A 141 -7.56 5.86 -12.04
C PHE A 141 -6.89 6.93 -11.19
N ALA A 142 -6.71 8.12 -11.76
CA ALA A 142 -6.44 9.34 -11.03
C ALA A 142 -7.54 10.36 -11.28
N LEU A 143 -8.12 10.89 -10.21
CA LEU A 143 -9.19 11.86 -10.25
C LEU A 143 -8.73 13.19 -9.64
N LYS A 144 -9.22 14.30 -10.19
CA LYS A 144 -9.25 15.61 -9.55
C LYS A 144 -10.59 15.77 -8.82
N THR A 145 -10.56 16.16 -7.55
CA THR A 145 -11.81 16.28 -6.77
C THR A 145 -12.59 17.56 -7.05
N ASN A 146 -11.94 18.57 -7.65
CA ASN A 146 -12.41 19.96 -7.76
C ASN A 146 -12.74 20.61 -6.39
N GLU A 147 -12.16 20.07 -5.33
CA GLU A 147 -12.11 20.64 -4.00
C GLU A 147 -10.65 20.89 -3.61
N ASP A 148 -10.42 21.97 -2.90
CA ASP A 148 -9.09 22.35 -2.45
C ASP A 148 -8.69 21.59 -1.17
N VAL A 149 -7.40 21.34 -1.03
CA VAL A 149 -6.79 20.69 0.12
C VAL A 149 -5.78 21.66 0.73
N LEU A 150 -5.96 22.00 2.01
CA LEU A 150 -5.04 22.86 2.73
C LEU A 150 -3.83 22.05 3.19
N ARG A 151 -2.64 22.50 2.78
CA ARG A 151 -1.32 22.02 3.24
C ARG A 151 -0.52 23.24 3.68
N GLU A 152 0.73 23.39 3.30
CA GLU A 152 1.46 24.67 3.47
C GLU A 152 0.81 25.79 2.65
N THR A 153 0.21 25.42 1.53
CA THR A 153 -0.58 26.28 0.65
C THR A 153 -1.88 25.55 0.28
N VAL A 154 -2.81 26.26 -0.34
CA VAL A 154 -4.01 25.68 -0.93
C VAL A 154 -3.65 24.96 -2.22
N LEU A 155 -3.98 23.68 -2.32
CA LEU A 155 -3.64 22.80 -3.44
C LEU A 155 -4.90 22.11 -3.98
N PRO A 156 -4.98 21.82 -5.29
CA PRO A 156 -6.08 21.03 -5.82
C PRO A 156 -6.05 19.61 -5.22
N GLY A 157 -7.23 19.08 -4.85
CA GLY A 157 -7.39 17.74 -4.33
C GLY A 157 -7.43 16.68 -5.42
N GLY A 158 -7.06 15.46 -5.05
CA GLY A 158 -7.09 14.31 -5.96
C GLY A 158 -7.29 12.98 -5.24
N ILE A 159 -7.77 11.99 -5.99
CA ILE A 159 -7.97 10.61 -5.55
C ILE A 159 -7.18 9.68 -6.46
N LEU A 160 -6.49 8.71 -5.88
CA LEU A 160 -5.86 7.60 -6.60
C LEU A 160 -6.66 6.33 -6.35
N THR A 161 -7.01 5.62 -7.42
CA THR A 161 -7.43 4.22 -7.32
C THR A 161 -6.20 3.34 -7.44
N ARG A 162 -5.78 2.78 -6.30
CA ARG A 162 -4.64 1.86 -6.20
C ARG A 162 -5.12 0.43 -6.32
N VAL A 163 -4.38 -0.39 -7.05
CA VAL A 163 -4.60 -1.82 -7.21
C VAL A 163 -3.36 -2.57 -6.76
N ALA A 164 -3.51 -3.62 -5.98
CA ALA A 164 -2.38 -4.41 -5.45
C ALA A 164 -2.78 -5.87 -5.25
N LYS A 165 -1.82 -6.77 -5.22
CA LYS A 165 -2.07 -8.17 -4.78
C LYS A 165 -2.62 -8.21 -3.36
N SER A 166 -2.11 -7.36 -2.48
CA SER A 166 -2.70 -6.93 -1.22
C SER A 166 -2.00 -5.68 -0.69
N HIS A 167 -2.66 -5.00 0.26
CA HIS A 167 -2.07 -3.89 1.00
C HIS A 167 -1.49 -4.33 2.36
N ILE A 168 -1.31 -5.64 2.58
CA ILE A 168 -0.71 -6.17 3.80
C ILE A 168 0.78 -5.82 3.84
N ARG A 169 1.22 -5.22 4.93
CA ARG A 169 2.56 -4.68 5.14
C ARG A 169 3.25 -5.41 6.30
N ILE A 170 4.54 -5.27 6.46
CA ILE A 170 5.23 -5.68 7.69
C ILE A 170 4.56 -5.01 8.89
N GLY A 171 4.22 -3.72 8.78
CA GLY A 171 3.50 -2.99 9.82
C GLY A 171 2.12 -3.56 10.19
N THR A 172 1.46 -4.29 9.29
CA THR A 172 0.20 -5.00 9.61
C THR A 172 0.45 -6.13 10.61
N PHE A 173 1.56 -6.87 10.44
CA PHE A 173 1.97 -7.91 11.39
C PHE A 173 2.41 -7.32 12.74
N GLU A 174 3.11 -6.19 12.72
CA GLU A 174 3.44 -5.45 13.95
C GLU A 174 2.16 -5.07 14.70
N TYR A 175 1.13 -4.61 14.02
CA TYR A 175 -0.16 -4.24 14.61
C TYR A 175 -0.93 -5.47 15.14
N ALA A 176 -1.04 -6.53 14.34
CA ALA A 176 -1.66 -7.78 14.76
C ALA A 176 -1.00 -8.35 16.02
N ARG A 177 0.34 -8.27 16.12
CA ARG A 177 1.11 -8.69 17.29
C ARG A 177 0.75 -7.90 18.54
N THR A 178 0.36 -6.61 18.43
CA THR A 178 -0.11 -5.81 19.57
C THR A 178 -1.49 -6.23 20.07
N LYS A 179 -2.29 -6.92 19.24
CA LYS A 179 -3.59 -7.44 19.65
C LYS A 179 -3.41 -8.72 20.48
N ASN A 180 -3.12 -9.82 19.82
CA ASN A 180 -2.85 -11.11 20.44
C ASN A 180 -2.27 -12.11 19.40
N ASN A 181 -1.91 -13.32 19.88
CA ASN A 181 -1.34 -14.35 19.01
C ASN A 181 -2.35 -14.98 18.05
N GLU A 182 -3.64 -14.95 18.36
CA GLU A 182 -4.70 -15.50 17.50
C GLU A 182 -4.89 -14.61 16.27
N VAL A 183 -5.02 -13.30 16.46
CA VAL A 183 -5.07 -12.31 15.38
C VAL A 183 -3.84 -12.39 14.50
N LEU A 184 -2.65 -12.50 15.11
CA LEU A 184 -1.40 -12.65 14.36
C LEU A 184 -1.40 -13.95 13.53
N LYS A 185 -1.89 -15.05 14.09
CA LYS A 185 -1.99 -16.32 13.39
C LYS A 185 -2.97 -16.25 12.22
N THR A 186 -4.15 -15.69 12.45
CA THR A 186 -5.15 -15.48 11.39
C THR A 186 -4.59 -14.66 10.24
N LEU A 187 -3.88 -13.56 10.54
CA LEU A 187 -3.22 -12.75 9.51
C LEU A 187 -2.14 -13.54 8.75
N ALA A 188 -1.34 -14.35 9.46
CA ALA A 188 -0.30 -15.15 8.83
C ALA A 188 -0.89 -16.23 7.91
N ASP A 189 -1.92 -16.94 8.37
CA ASP A 189 -2.62 -17.96 7.59
C ASP A 189 -3.29 -17.34 6.35
N TYR A 190 -4.02 -16.24 6.51
CA TYR A 190 -4.59 -15.46 5.40
C TYR A 190 -3.53 -15.02 4.37
N SER A 191 -2.39 -14.55 4.86
CA SER A 191 -1.30 -14.10 4.01
C SER A 191 -0.64 -15.24 3.24
N ILE A 192 -0.51 -16.41 3.85
CA ILE A 192 0.02 -17.63 3.23
C ILE A 192 -0.95 -18.11 2.14
N ASP A 193 -2.24 -18.27 2.47
CA ASP A 193 -3.24 -18.70 1.49
C ASP A 193 -3.28 -17.78 0.27
N ARG A 194 -3.25 -16.48 0.50
CA ARG A 194 -3.37 -15.48 -0.57
C ARG A 194 -2.13 -15.37 -1.46
N HIS A 195 -0.93 -15.41 -0.89
CA HIS A 195 0.32 -15.08 -1.61
C HIS A 195 1.28 -16.25 -1.78
N TYR A 196 1.16 -17.26 -0.91
CA TYR A 196 2.13 -18.35 -0.78
C TYR A 196 1.43 -19.70 -0.53
N PRO A 197 0.34 -20.06 -1.25
CA PRO A 197 -0.48 -21.25 -0.96
C PRO A 197 0.31 -22.55 -1.01
N HIS A 198 1.45 -22.57 -1.73
CA HIS A 198 2.35 -23.73 -1.78
C HIS A 198 3.08 -24.02 -0.46
N LEU A 199 3.03 -23.10 0.51
CA LEU A 199 3.67 -23.27 1.82
C LEU A 199 2.77 -23.90 2.88
N GLU A 200 1.48 -24.05 2.61
CA GLU A 200 0.50 -24.59 3.58
C GLU A 200 0.88 -25.98 4.12
N GLN A 201 1.56 -26.80 3.34
CA GLN A 201 1.93 -28.16 3.68
C GLN A 201 3.41 -28.31 4.07
N THR A 202 4.12 -27.22 4.33
CA THR A 202 5.51 -27.30 4.81
C THR A 202 5.54 -27.58 6.32
N ASP A 203 6.58 -28.28 6.80
CA ASP A 203 6.73 -28.67 8.22
C ASP A 203 6.67 -27.46 9.16
N ASN A 204 7.25 -26.33 8.77
CA ASN A 204 7.15 -25.07 9.50
C ASN A 204 6.72 -23.95 8.54
N LYS A 205 5.39 -23.86 8.28
CA LYS A 205 4.84 -22.93 7.30
C LYS A 205 5.15 -21.46 7.61
N TYR A 206 5.22 -21.07 8.89
CA TYR A 206 5.49 -19.68 9.26
C TYR A 206 6.96 -19.30 9.05
N LEU A 207 7.90 -20.21 9.29
CA LEU A 207 9.31 -20.00 8.95
C LEU A 207 9.50 -19.97 7.43
N SER A 208 8.83 -20.88 6.70
CA SER A 208 8.84 -20.90 5.23
C SER A 208 8.24 -19.61 4.65
N PHE A 209 7.17 -19.08 5.27
CA PHE A 209 6.56 -17.81 4.90
C PHE A 209 7.53 -16.64 5.11
N PHE A 210 8.20 -16.58 6.27
CA PHE A 210 9.24 -15.57 6.51
C PHE A 210 10.32 -15.61 5.44
N ALA A 211 10.87 -16.79 5.13
CA ALA A 211 11.89 -16.96 4.10
C ALA A 211 11.40 -16.48 2.72
N ALA A 212 10.17 -16.84 2.33
CA ALA A 212 9.59 -16.42 1.05
C ALA A 212 9.40 -14.90 0.95
N VAL A 213 9.01 -14.24 2.04
CA VAL A 213 8.94 -12.75 2.09
C VAL A 213 10.34 -12.15 1.98
N CYS A 214 11.36 -12.73 2.65
CA CYS A 214 12.75 -12.29 2.54
C CYS A 214 13.23 -12.34 1.08
N ASP A 215 12.97 -13.44 0.37
CA ASP A 215 13.36 -13.61 -1.03
C ASP A 215 12.69 -12.57 -1.94
N LYS A 216 11.39 -12.31 -1.72
CA LYS A 216 10.65 -11.28 -2.47
C LYS A 216 11.22 -9.89 -2.24
N GLN A 217 11.49 -9.53 -1.00
CA GLN A 217 12.03 -8.22 -0.65
C GLN A 217 13.47 -8.05 -1.14
N ALA A 218 14.33 -9.06 -1.01
CA ALA A 218 15.69 -9.02 -1.55
C ALA A 218 15.68 -8.84 -3.07
N SER A 219 14.83 -9.58 -3.79
CA SER A 219 14.63 -9.43 -5.22
C SER A 219 14.16 -8.03 -5.61
N LEU A 220 13.19 -7.45 -4.85
CA LEU A 220 12.67 -6.11 -5.11
C LEU A 220 13.77 -5.05 -4.95
N ILE A 221 14.47 -5.07 -3.81
CA ILE A 221 15.53 -4.08 -3.53
C ILE A 221 16.68 -4.19 -4.53
N SER A 222 17.07 -5.39 -4.91
CA SER A 222 18.07 -5.61 -5.96
C SER A 222 17.70 -4.91 -7.27
N LYS A 223 16.42 -4.95 -7.67
CA LYS A 223 15.92 -4.25 -8.87
C LYS A 223 15.94 -2.72 -8.70
N TRP A 224 15.56 -2.21 -7.52
CA TRP A 224 15.66 -0.77 -7.23
C TRP A 224 17.10 -0.27 -7.34
N MET A 225 18.03 -1.04 -6.74
CA MET A 225 19.47 -0.72 -6.82
C MET A 225 19.97 -0.72 -8.26
N GLY A 226 19.54 -1.67 -9.10
CA GLY A 226 19.91 -1.73 -10.51
C GLY A 226 19.40 -0.56 -11.36
N LEU A 227 18.31 0.11 -10.92
CA LEU A 227 17.71 1.25 -11.62
C LEU A 227 18.14 2.62 -11.08
N GLY A 228 18.87 2.67 -9.97
CA GLY A 228 19.12 3.93 -9.28
C GLY A 228 17.87 4.53 -8.64
N PHE A 229 16.88 3.68 -8.30
CA PHE A 229 15.66 4.12 -7.63
C PHE A 229 15.88 4.25 -6.13
N VAL A 230 15.42 5.36 -5.56
CA VAL A 230 15.41 5.63 -4.11
C VAL A 230 13.96 5.78 -3.67
N HIS A 231 13.50 4.88 -2.82
CA HIS A 231 12.14 4.95 -2.26
C HIS A 231 11.95 6.17 -1.34
N GLY A 232 12.95 6.46 -0.55
CA GLY A 232 13.02 7.63 0.33
C GLY A 232 12.33 7.49 1.69
N VAL A 233 11.43 6.51 1.88
CA VAL A 233 10.77 6.24 3.18
C VAL A 233 10.50 4.73 3.32
N MET A 234 11.55 3.95 3.63
CA MET A 234 11.45 2.51 3.78
C MET A 234 11.11 2.12 5.24
N ASN A 235 10.01 2.63 5.73
CA ASN A 235 9.46 2.20 7.01
C ASN A 235 8.85 0.79 6.90
N THR A 236 8.60 0.10 8.02
CA THR A 236 7.91 -1.20 8.01
C THR A 236 6.46 -1.10 7.51
N ASP A 237 5.84 0.07 7.65
CA ASP A 237 4.51 0.39 7.09
C ASP A 237 4.53 0.67 5.57
N ASN A 238 5.71 0.76 4.94
CA ASN A 238 5.88 0.95 3.50
C ASN A 238 6.53 -0.28 2.82
N MET A 239 6.44 -1.45 3.44
CA MET A 239 6.95 -2.70 2.88
C MET A 239 5.89 -3.78 2.89
N THR A 240 5.42 -4.17 1.69
CA THR A 240 4.37 -5.19 1.53
C THR A 240 4.95 -6.59 1.65
N ILE A 241 4.16 -7.54 2.17
CA ILE A 241 4.56 -8.95 2.19
C ILE A 241 4.49 -9.60 0.81
N SER A 242 3.74 -9.01 -0.13
CA SER A 242 3.67 -9.46 -1.53
C SER A 242 4.96 -9.19 -2.32
N GLY A 243 5.85 -8.33 -1.79
CA GLY A 243 7.06 -7.86 -2.48
C GLY A 243 6.79 -6.82 -3.56
N GLU A 244 5.66 -6.13 -3.50
CA GLU A 244 5.33 -5.00 -4.37
C GLU A 244 5.79 -3.69 -3.73
N THR A 245 6.34 -2.78 -4.54
CA THR A 245 6.62 -1.39 -4.11
C THR A 245 5.30 -0.68 -3.84
N ILE A 246 5.21 0.05 -2.73
CA ILE A 246 4.01 0.79 -2.31
C ILE A 246 4.38 2.18 -1.78
N ASP A 247 3.42 3.11 -1.82
CA ASP A 247 3.51 4.44 -1.21
C ASP A 247 4.64 5.31 -1.78
N TYR A 248 4.51 5.65 -3.05
CA TYR A 248 5.43 6.52 -3.79
C TYR A 248 5.33 7.99 -3.31
N GLY A 249 5.96 8.27 -2.16
CA GLY A 249 6.04 9.60 -1.57
C GLY A 249 7.22 10.41 -2.12
N PRO A 250 8.33 10.56 -1.36
CA PRO A 250 9.49 11.35 -1.80
C PRO A 250 10.42 10.58 -2.75
N CYS A 251 9.96 9.48 -3.36
CA CYS A 251 10.76 8.63 -4.23
C CYS A 251 11.20 9.34 -5.51
N ALA A 252 12.37 8.96 -6.02
CA ALA A 252 12.86 9.39 -7.33
C ALA A 252 13.93 8.43 -7.87
N PHE A 253 14.31 8.62 -9.14
CA PHE A 253 15.46 8.00 -9.77
C PHE A 253 16.64 8.97 -9.75
N MET A 254 17.85 8.47 -9.51
CA MET A 254 19.05 9.28 -9.56
C MET A 254 19.40 9.67 -11.01
N ASN A 255 19.75 10.94 -11.23
CA ASN A 255 20.30 11.40 -12.51
C ASN A 255 21.77 11.03 -12.67
N THR A 256 22.51 11.09 -11.58
CA THR A 256 23.93 10.76 -11.50
C THR A 256 24.12 9.82 -10.31
N TYR A 257 24.98 8.84 -10.44
CA TYR A 257 25.27 7.90 -9.35
C TYR A 257 25.91 8.65 -8.17
N ASP A 258 25.21 8.66 -7.05
CA ASP A 258 25.70 9.07 -5.74
C ASP A 258 25.10 8.16 -4.67
N PRO A 259 25.94 7.34 -3.99
CA PRO A 259 25.45 6.42 -2.97
C PRO A 259 24.76 7.11 -1.78
N LYS A 260 25.02 8.38 -1.54
CA LYS A 260 24.44 9.17 -0.45
C LYS A 260 23.14 9.91 -0.84
N THR A 261 22.64 9.70 -2.06
CA THR A 261 21.42 10.38 -2.53
C THR A 261 20.23 10.10 -1.61
N VAL A 262 19.57 11.18 -1.18
CA VAL A 262 18.36 11.21 -0.35
C VAL A 262 17.34 12.12 -1.02
N PHE A 263 16.08 11.68 -1.13
CA PHE A 263 15.00 12.48 -1.70
C PHE A 263 13.95 12.92 -0.66
N SER A 264 13.93 12.29 0.52
CA SER A 264 13.04 12.71 1.61
C SER A 264 13.60 13.93 2.32
N SER A 265 12.87 15.04 2.30
CA SER A 265 13.27 16.29 2.97
C SER A 265 13.38 16.18 4.49
N ILE A 266 12.76 15.17 5.09
CA ILE A 266 12.79 14.91 6.54
C ILE A 266 13.83 13.86 6.95
N ASP A 267 14.52 13.25 6.00
CA ASP A 267 15.59 12.27 6.26
C ASP A 267 16.96 12.96 6.39
N HIS A 268 17.11 13.74 7.45
CA HIS A 268 18.33 14.52 7.67
C HIS A 268 19.58 13.66 7.91
N ASN A 269 19.40 12.40 8.33
CA ASN A 269 20.50 11.48 8.64
C ASN A 269 20.81 10.50 7.50
N GLY A 270 20.10 10.59 6.36
CA GLY A 270 20.28 9.69 5.23
C GLY A 270 19.96 8.23 5.54
N ARG A 271 19.04 7.97 6.49
CA ARG A 271 18.63 6.61 6.84
C ARG A 271 18.18 5.83 5.61
N TYR A 272 17.43 6.48 4.72
CA TYR A 272 16.86 5.89 3.51
C TYR A 272 17.60 6.36 2.25
N SER A 273 18.90 6.69 2.36
CA SER A 273 19.74 6.98 1.20
C SER A 273 19.85 5.77 0.29
N TYR A 274 20.20 5.97 -0.97
CA TYR A 274 20.33 4.89 -1.96
C TYR A 274 21.17 3.71 -1.45
N GLN A 275 22.38 3.96 -0.95
CA GLN A 275 23.27 2.91 -0.46
C GLN A 275 22.75 2.15 0.77
N ASN A 276 21.86 2.77 1.55
CA ASN A 276 21.35 2.18 2.78
C ASN A 276 20.13 1.27 2.56
N GLN A 277 19.49 1.30 1.38
CA GLN A 277 18.29 0.51 1.08
C GLN A 277 18.47 -0.99 1.37
N PRO A 278 19.61 -1.67 1.01
CA PRO A 278 19.83 -3.07 1.39
C PRO A 278 19.91 -3.30 2.90
N ALA A 279 20.56 -2.41 3.65
CA ALA A 279 20.65 -2.54 5.11
C ALA A 279 19.29 -2.30 5.80
N ILE A 280 18.51 -1.36 5.29
CA ILE A 280 17.18 -1.06 5.82
C ILE A 280 16.18 -2.20 5.57
N VAL A 281 16.23 -2.87 4.42
CA VAL A 281 15.35 -4.04 4.21
C VAL A 281 15.68 -5.17 5.17
N ILE A 282 16.97 -5.42 5.45
CA ILE A 282 17.39 -6.43 6.44
C ILE A 282 16.83 -6.07 7.82
N TRP A 283 16.93 -4.79 8.21
CA TRP A 283 16.41 -4.32 9.48
C TRP A 283 14.87 -4.46 9.58
N ASN A 284 14.14 -4.11 8.50
CA ASN A 284 12.69 -4.27 8.44
C ASN A 284 12.27 -5.75 8.49
N LEU A 285 13.01 -6.63 7.82
CA LEU A 285 12.77 -8.07 7.86
C LEU A 285 13.06 -8.65 9.26
N ALA A 286 14.05 -8.12 10.00
CA ALA A 286 14.25 -8.48 11.40
C ALA A 286 13.02 -8.09 12.25
N LYS A 287 12.41 -6.91 12.02
CA LYS A 287 11.15 -6.53 12.68
C LYS A 287 9.99 -7.45 12.30
N PHE A 288 9.92 -7.88 11.06
CA PHE A 288 8.95 -8.90 10.63
C PHE A 288 9.18 -10.24 11.34
N ALA A 289 10.43 -10.72 11.41
CA ALA A 289 10.78 -11.95 12.13
C ALA A 289 10.34 -11.89 13.60
N GLU A 290 10.61 -10.78 14.29
CA GLU A 290 10.20 -10.56 15.69
C GLU A 290 8.68 -10.76 15.87
N THR A 291 7.88 -10.38 14.89
CA THR A 291 6.40 -10.60 14.96
C THR A 291 6.02 -12.06 14.86
N LEU A 292 6.76 -12.87 14.08
CA LEU A 292 6.42 -14.26 13.78
C LEU A 292 6.94 -15.27 14.82
N ILE A 293 7.87 -14.87 15.72
CA ILE A 293 8.45 -15.75 16.75
C ILE A 293 7.38 -16.61 17.47
N PRO A 294 6.24 -16.03 17.95
CA PRO A 294 5.25 -16.81 18.69
C PRO A 294 4.54 -17.88 17.86
N LEU A 295 4.66 -17.85 16.53
CA LEU A 295 4.07 -18.83 15.62
C LEU A 295 5.06 -19.92 15.22
N VAL A 296 6.36 -19.64 15.29
CA VAL A 296 7.44 -20.54 14.89
C VAL A 296 7.87 -21.44 16.06
N ASP A 297 7.93 -20.88 17.26
CA ASP A 297 8.42 -21.56 18.49
C ASP A 297 7.29 -22.35 19.19
N LYS A 298 6.68 -23.32 18.50
CA LYS A 298 5.69 -24.23 19.12
C LYS A 298 6.10 -25.69 18.96
#